data_f8cd670cebdd5185e13d0a062749475c
#
_entry.id   f8cd670cebdd5185e13d0a062749475c
#
_cell.length_a   1.000
_cell.length_b   1.000
_cell.length_c   1.000
_cell.angle_alpha   90.00
_cell.angle_beta   90.00
_cell.angle_gamma   90.00
#
_symmetry.space_group_name_H-M   'P 1'
#
loop_
_entity.id
_entity.type
_entity.pdbx_description
1 polymer ?
#
loop_
_entity_poly.entity_id
_entity_poly.type
_entity_poly.pdbx_seq_one_letter_code
_entity_poly.pdbx_strand_id
1 'polypeptide(L)'
;MATQNPNLMSRAAMTTMSATSGSGKLLMHEILTKVNNAKDKPKKIEVLKQYDTPGLRRIIKGSFDPNIKWDLPEGTPPFIANEAPDGTEHSRLENESKKFWHFVVGADVATSKTRKETMFLQILEALSKGEASIAIAMKDKELHKHYKGLSQAVVKEAFGWNDEYKTPEGPTRGSTSGALSQ
;
A
#
# COMPACT_ATOMS: atom_id res chain seq x y z
N MET A 1 -31.88 -14.06 57.10
CA MET A 1 -32.10 -14.69 55.80
C MET A 1 -31.47 -13.84 54.73
N ALA A 2 -30.34 -14.21 54.21
CA ALA A 2 -29.63 -13.50 53.20
C ALA A 2 -30.15 -13.90 51.83
N THR A 3 -30.82 -13.00 51.14
CA THR A 3 -31.11 -13.17 49.72
C THR A 3 -29.85 -12.82 48.94
N GLN A 4 -29.15 -13.83 48.55
CA GLN A 4 -28.08 -13.65 47.60
C GLN A 4 -28.66 -13.38 46.23
N ASN A 5 -28.28 -12.30 45.69
CA ASN A 5 -28.56 -11.90 44.29
C ASN A 5 -27.49 -12.54 43.41
N PRO A 6 -27.80 -13.61 42.63
CA PRO A 6 -26.84 -14.18 41.71
C PRO A 6 -27.01 -13.51 40.33
N ASN A 7 -26.66 -12.26 40.20
CA ASN A 7 -26.61 -11.62 38.90
C ASN A 7 -25.34 -10.82 38.71
N LEU A 8 -24.24 -11.50 38.92
CA LEU A 8 -22.96 -11.09 38.33
C LEU A 8 -22.70 -11.96 37.12
N MET A 9 -23.55 -11.83 36.11
CA MET A 9 -23.20 -12.22 34.78
C MET A 9 -22.07 -11.30 34.37
N SER A 10 -20.88 -11.82 34.49
CA SER A 10 -19.70 -11.33 33.86
C SER A 10 -20.00 -11.18 32.38
N ARG A 11 -20.40 -10.01 31.98
CA ARG A 11 -20.26 -9.57 30.58
C ARG A 11 -18.78 -9.42 30.35
N ALA A 12 -18.14 -10.49 29.93
CA ALA A 12 -16.92 -10.36 29.19
C ALA A 12 -17.27 -9.53 27.95
N ALA A 13 -17.22 -8.23 28.09
CA ALA A 13 -17.13 -7.35 26.96
C ALA A 13 -15.88 -7.76 26.23
N MET A 14 -16.05 -8.47 25.14
CA MET A 14 -15.03 -8.52 24.10
C MET A 14 -14.91 -7.12 23.56
N THR A 15 -14.20 -6.33 24.30
CA THR A 15 -13.61 -5.12 23.76
C THR A 15 -12.52 -5.62 22.85
N THR A 16 -12.83 -5.75 21.59
CA THR A 16 -11.82 -5.67 20.57
C THR A 16 -11.21 -4.29 20.72
N MET A 17 -10.16 -4.22 21.50
CA MET A 17 -9.32 -3.05 21.54
C MET A 17 -8.66 -2.96 20.18
N SER A 18 -9.33 -2.27 19.29
CA SER A 18 -8.65 -1.58 18.21
C SER A 18 -7.64 -0.66 18.89
N ALA A 19 -6.40 -1.11 18.96
CA ALA A 19 -5.31 -0.26 19.39
C ALA A 19 -5.25 0.90 18.43
N THR A 20 -5.83 2.01 18.83
CA THR A 20 -5.66 3.29 18.17
C THR A 20 -4.25 3.74 18.50
N SER A 21 -3.30 3.28 17.71
CA SER A 21 -1.96 3.82 17.77
C SER A 21 -2.02 5.30 17.39
N GLY A 22 -1.38 6.11 18.19
CA GLY A 22 -1.36 7.55 18.08
C GLY A 22 -1.01 8.04 16.68
N SER A 23 -1.73 9.11 16.29
CA SER A 23 -1.66 9.74 14.97
C SER A 23 -2.47 9.07 13.87
N GLY A 24 -3.76 8.97 14.00
CA GLY A 24 -4.88 8.99 13.03
C GLY A 24 -4.76 8.40 11.61
N LYS A 25 -3.59 8.02 11.14
CA LYS A 25 -3.38 7.53 9.78
C LYS A 25 -2.99 6.05 9.78
N LEU A 26 -3.84 5.21 9.22
CA LEU A 26 -3.60 3.78 9.09
C LEU A 26 -2.29 3.48 8.36
N LEU A 27 -1.64 2.40 8.74
CA LEU A 27 -0.53 1.82 8.01
C LEU A 27 -1.04 1.16 6.71
N MET A 28 -0.17 1.05 5.72
CA MET A 28 -0.58 0.53 4.41
C MET A 28 -1.11 -0.92 4.49
N HIS A 29 -0.53 -1.76 5.33
CA HIS A 29 -1.02 -3.12 5.51
C HIS A 29 -2.42 -3.18 6.15
N GLU A 30 -2.76 -2.23 7.02
CA GLU A 30 -4.09 -2.12 7.61
C GLU A 30 -5.12 -1.71 6.55
N ILE A 31 -4.76 -0.78 5.66
CA ILE A 31 -5.60 -0.35 4.53
C ILE A 31 -5.86 -1.54 3.60
N LEU A 32 -4.83 -2.26 3.18
CA LEU A 32 -4.99 -3.40 2.29
C LEU A 32 -5.76 -4.56 2.94
N THR A 33 -5.64 -4.74 4.23
CA THR A 33 -6.46 -5.70 5.00
C THR A 33 -7.94 -5.30 4.97
N LYS A 34 -8.25 -4.01 5.10
CA LYS A 34 -9.64 -3.53 4.96
C LYS A 34 -10.19 -3.81 3.55
N VAL A 35 -9.40 -3.58 2.51
CA VAL A 35 -9.79 -3.90 1.13
C VAL A 35 -10.04 -5.41 0.98
N ASN A 36 -9.15 -6.23 1.52
CA ASN A 36 -9.27 -7.69 1.44
C ASN A 36 -10.54 -8.21 2.14
N ASN A 37 -10.91 -7.60 3.26
CA ASN A 37 -12.07 -7.99 4.07
C ASN A 37 -13.39 -7.39 3.58
N ALA A 38 -13.38 -6.48 2.64
CA ALA A 38 -14.59 -5.90 2.06
C ALA A 38 -15.37 -6.96 1.27
N LYS A 39 -16.70 -6.98 1.45
CA LYS A 39 -17.57 -8.06 0.97
C LYS A 39 -17.67 -8.15 -0.55
N ASP A 40 -17.70 -7.02 -1.21
CA ASP A 40 -17.96 -6.92 -2.65
C ASP A 40 -17.01 -5.92 -3.34
N LYS A 41 -17.02 -5.97 -4.67
CA LYS A 41 -16.16 -5.11 -5.50
C LYS A 41 -16.40 -3.61 -5.23
N PRO A 42 -17.64 -3.09 -5.18
CA PRO A 42 -17.86 -1.67 -4.90
C PRO A 42 -17.26 -1.21 -3.58
N LYS A 43 -17.39 -2.02 -2.52
CA LYS A 43 -16.82 -1.69 -1.22
C LYS A 43 -15.29 -1.71 -1.19
N LYS A 44 -14.67 -2.61 -1.92
CA LYS A 44 -13.21 -2.63 -2.09
C LYS A 44 -12.72 -1.35 -2.77
N ILE A 45 -13.42 -0.92 -3.82
CA ILE A 45 -13.13 0.32 -4.53
C ILE A 45 -13.33 1.53 -3.62
N GLU A 46 -14.40 1.55 -2.83
CA GLU A 46 -14.69 2.61 -1.86
C GLU A 46 -13.55 2.76 -0.85
N VAL A 47 -13.07 1.66 -0.26
CA VAL A 47 -11.96 1.66 0.68
C VAL A 47 -10.68 2.19 0.03
N LEU A 48 -10.35 1.75 -1.18
CA LEU A 48 -9.18 2.24 -1.91
C LEU A 48 -9.27 3.74 -2.20
N LYS A 49 -10.45 4.26 -2.56
CA LYS A 49 -10.68 5.68 -2.78
C LYS A 49 -10.60 6.49 -1.49
N GLN A 50 -11.11 5.94 -0.39
CA GLN A 50 -11.07 6.59 0.92
C GLN A 50 -9.65 6.82 1.42
N TYR A 51 -8.76 5.86 1.19
CA TYR A 51 -7.36 5.89 1.63
C TYR A 51 -6.38 6.16 0.49
N ASP A 52 -6.85 6.74 -0.60
CA ASP A 52 -6.03 7.04 -1.78
C ASP A 52 -4.92 8.03 -1.44
N THR A 53 -3.71 7.57 -1.58
CA THR A 53 -2.50 8.37 -1.39
C THR A 53 -1.50 8.08 -2.51
N PRO A 54 -0.59 9.01 -2.80
CA PRO A 54 0.46 8.78 -3.80
C PRO A 54 1.32 7.54 -3.50
N GLY A 55 1.59 7.25 -2.22
CA GLY A 55 2.34 6.07 -1.81
C GLY A 55 1.58 4.77 -2.08
N LEU A 56 0.29 4.71 -1.71
CA LEU A 56 -0.55 3.55 -2.00
C LEU A 56 -0.63 3.27 -3.50
N ARG A 57 -0.81 4.32 -4.31
CA ARG A 57 -0.81 4.19 -5.77
C ARG A 57 0.51 3.66 -6.32
N ARG A 58 1.66 4.13 -5.80
CA ARG A 58 2.99 3.63 -6.23
C ARG A 58 3.16 2.14 -5.93
N ILE A 59 2.80 1.71 -4.75
CA ILE A 59 2.91 0.31 -4.31
C ILE A 59 2.01 -0.60 -5.16
N ILE A 60 0.76 -0.24 -5.31
CA ILE A 60 -0.18 -1.04 -6.12
C ILE A 60 0.26 -1.05 -7.59
N LYS A 61 0.61 0.09 -8.16
CA LYS A 61 1.13 0.16 -9.53
C LYS A 61 2.40 -0.67 -9.68
N GLY A 62 3.32 -0.57 -8.73
CA GLY A 62 4.56 -1.34 -8.72
C GLY A 62 4.35 -2.85 -8.77
N SER A 63 3.25 -3.35 -8.18
CA SER A 63 2.89 -4.76 -8.24
C SER A 63 2.14 -5.15 -9.51
N PHE A 64 1.19 -4.33 -9.95
CA PHE A 64 0.26 -4.70 -11.03
C PHE A 64 0.72 -4.31 -12.43
N ASP A 65 1.48 -3.23 -12.60
CA ASP A 65 1.94 -2.75 -13.90
C ASP A 65 3.05 -3.66 -14.46
N PRO A 66 2.81 -4.38 -15.57
CA PRO A 66 3.80 -5.28 -16.14
C PRO A 66 5.01 -4.53 -16.74
N ASN A 67 4.89 -3.24 -17.02
CA ASN A 67 5.97 -2.43 -17.56
C ASN A 67 7.01 -2.04 -16.49
N ILE A 68 6.62 -2.07 -15.23
CA ILE A 68 7.56 -1.83 -14.12
C ILE A 68 8.28 -3.15 -13.81
N LYS A 69 9.58 -3.18 -14.04
CA LYS A 69 10.45 -4.30 -13.70
C LYS A 69 11.39 -3.88 -12.58
N TRP A 70 11.51 -4.72 -11.57
CA TRP A 70 12.33 -4.44 -10.40
C TRP A 70 13.75 -5.00 -10.57
N ASP A 71 14.75 -4.15 -10.32
CA ASP A 71 16.17 -4.51 -10.35
C ASP A 71 16.63 -4.97 -8.96
N LEU A 72 15.91 -5.93 -8.42
CA LEU A 72 16.13 -6.56 -7.13
C LEU A 72 15.96 -8.07 -7.26
N PRO A 73 16.67 -8.89 -6.46
CA PRO A 73 16.49 -10.33 -6.44
C PRO A 73 15.05 -10.72 -6.05
N GLU A 74 14.56 -11.81 -6.62
CA GLU A 74 13.27 -12.39 -6.23
C GLU A 74 13.33 -12.99 -4.83
N GLY A 75 12.17 -13.11 -4.20
CA GLY A 75 12.02 -13.69 -2.89
C GLY A 75 12.30 -12.72 -1.73
N THR A 76 12.17 -13.24 -0.54
CA THR A 76 12.42 -12.47 0.69
C THR A 76 13.91 -12.33 0.93
N PRO A 77 14.47 -11.11 0.96
CA PRO A 77 15.88 -10.92 1.25
C PRO A 77 16.17 -11.14 2.74
N PRO A 78 17.43 -11.41 3.10
CA PRO A 78 17.84 -11.56 4.50
C PRO A 78 17.91 -10.17 5.16
N PHE A 79 16.87 -9.77 5.88
CA PHE A 79 16.82 -8.53 6.65
C PHE A 79 16.41 -8.82 8.10
N ILE A 80 16.76 -7.92 9.01
CA ILE A 80 16.34 -7.99 10.41
C ILE A 80 14.97 -7.32 10.52
N ALA A 81 13.94 -8.12 10.76
CA ALA A 81 12.59 -7.58 10.91
C ALA A 81 12.52 -6.64 12.13
N ASN A 82 11.88 -5.50 11.95
CA ASN A 82 11.60 -4.60 13.05
C ASN A 82 10.48 -5.19 13.91
N GLU A 83 10.80 -5.49 15.17
CA GLU A 83 9.85 -6.05 16.15
C GLU A 83 9.16 -4.97 17.00
N ALA A 84 9.40 -3.71 16.71
CA ALA A 84 8.71 -2.61 17.38
C ALA A 84 7.20 -2.70 17.17
N PRO A 85 6.39 -2.33 18.17
CA PRO A 85 4.93 -2.25 18.01
C PRO A 85 4.53 -1.35 16.84
N ASP A 86 3.45 -1.70 16.15
CA ASP A 86 2.91 -0.89 15.07
C ASP A 86 2.67 0.56 15.53
N GLY A 87 3.12 1.51 14.74
CA GLY A 87 3.07 2.94 15.06
C GLY A 87 4.32 3.49 15.72
N THR A 88 5.30 2.63 16.06
CA THR A 88 6.61 3.03 16.60
C THR A 88 7.77 2.73 15.65
N GLU A 89 7.45 2.31 14.43
CA GLU A 89 8.42 2.06 13.35
C GLU A 89 9.21 3.33 13.01
N HIS A 90 10.45 3.16 12.57
CA HIS A 90 11.34 4.27 12.19
C HIS A 90 10.86 4.98 10.91
N SER A 91 10.17 4.28 10.03
CA SER A 91 9.64 4.85 8.79
C SER A 91 8.34 4.17 8.37
N ARG A 92 7.62 4.82 7.46
CA ARG A 92 6.38 4.32 6.87
C ARG A 92 6.55 4.07 5.38
N LEU A 93 5.93 3.01 4.87
CA LEU A 93 5.99 2.66 3.46
C LEU A 93 5.50 3.78 2.54
N GLU A 94 4.53 4.58 3.00
CA GLU A 94 4.07 5.79 2.32
C GLU A 94 5.23 6.73 1.96
N ASN A 95 6.14 6.95 2.89
CA ASN A 95 7.30 7.81 2.70
C ASN A 95 8.40 7.11 1.91
N GLU A 96 8.70 5.86 2.26
CA GLU A 96 9.76 5.10 1.61
C GLU A 96 9.47 4.80 0.14
N SER A 97 8.18 4.70 -0.24
CA SER A 97 7.76 4.49 -1.62
C SER A 97 8.31 5.51 -2.61
N LYS A 98 8.67 6.72 -2.13
CA LYS A 98 9.27 7.77 -2.94
C LYS A 98 10.67 7.40 -3.46
N LYS A 99 11.36 6.50 -2.79
CA LYS A 99 12.70 6.02 -3.16
C LYS A 99 12.66 4.84 -4.13
N PHE A 100 11.50 4.23 -4.35
CA PHE A 100 11.39 2.96 -5.09
C PHE A 100 11.73 3.07 -6.57
N TRP A 101 11.73 4.27 -7.14
CA TRP A 101 12.20 4.49 -8.51
C TRP A 101 13.66 4.06 -8.71
N HIS A 102 14.50 4.12 -7.66
CA HIS A 102 15.88 3.63 -7.73
C HIS A 102 15.98 2.14 -8.08
N PHE A 103 14.96 1.37 -7.73
CA PHE A 103 14.92 -0.08 -7.92
C PHE A 103 14.27 -0.50 -9.24
N VAL A 104 13.74 0.44 -10.02
CA VAL A 104 13.15 0.16 -11.32
C VAL A 104 14.25 0.00 -12.37
N VAL A 105 14.18 -1.07 -13.16
CA VAL A 105 15.14 -1.31 -14.25
C VAL A 105 15.15 -0.12 -15.21
N GLY A 106 16.33 0.43 -15.43
CA GLY A 106 16.55 1.55 -16.35
C GLY A 106 16.23 2.95 -15.78
N ALA A 107 15.65 3.06 -14.59
CA ALA A 107 15.34 4.36 -13.99
C ALA A 107 16.57 5.00 -13.32
N ASP A 108 17.30 4.24 -12.54
CA ASP A 108 18.55 4.67 -11.90
C ASP A 108 19.70 3.81 -12.38
N VAL A 109 20.38 4.26 -13.41
CA VAL A 109 21.54 3.57 -14.00
C VAL A 109 22.86 3.90 -13.29
N ALA A 110 22.87 4.93 -12.47
CA ALA A 110 24.08 5.38 -11.76
C ALA A 110 24.34 4.54 -10.49
N THR A 111 23.28 4.02 -9.86
CA THR A 111 23.38 3.22 -8.65
C THR A 111 23.64 1.75 -8.98
N SER A 112 24.70 1.17 -8.42
CA SER A 112 25.04 -0.25 -8.61
C SER A 112 23.95 -1.17 -8.02
N LYS A 113 23.83 -2.36 -8.56
CA LYS A 113 22.88 -3.38 -8.11
C LYS A 113 23.03 -3.69 -6.62
N THR A 114 24.26 -3.94 -6.17
CA THR A 114 24.56 -4.18 -4.75
C THR A 114 24.12 -3.02 -3.85
N ARG A 115 24.29 -1.79 -4.33
CA ARG A 115 23.84 -0.61 -3.58
C ARG A 115 22.33 -0.55 -3.48
N LYS A 116 21.62 -0.87 -4.56
CA LYS A 116 20.15 -0.96 -4.58
C LYS A 116 19.65 -2.02 -3.59
N GLU A 117 20.26 -3.20 -3.59
CA GLU A 117 19.93 -4.28 -2.65
C GLU A 117 20.14 -3.82 -1.19
N THR A 118 21.25 -3.19 -0.89
CA THR A 118 21.52 -2.64 0.45
C THR A 118 20.49 -1.59 0.86
N MET A 119 20.17 -0.66 -0.04
CA MET A 119 19.14 0.36 0.21
C MET A 119 17.77 -0.27 0.48
N PHE A 120 17.41 -1.30 -0.26
CA PHE A 120 16.15 -2.00 -0.06
C PHE A 120 16.10 -2.71 1.30
N LEU A 121 17.17 -3.38 1.72
CA LEU A 121 17.27 -3.97 3.06
C LEU A 121 17.09 -2.92 4.16
N GLN A 122 17.75 -1.78 4.06
CA GLN A 122 17.62 -0.68 5.02
C GLN A 122 16.17 -0.16 5.10
N ILE A 123 15.48 -0.09 3.98
CA ILE A 123 14.06 0.28 3.95
C ILE A 123 13.22 -0.76 4.69
N LEU A 124 13.42 -2.05 4.42
CA LEU A 124 12.67 -3.13 5.08
C LEU A 124 12.87 -3.14 6.59
N GLU A 125 14.09 -2.90 7.05
CA GLU A 125 14.44 -2.84 8.48
C GLU A 125 13.85 -1.64 9.21
N ALA A 126 13.57 -0.55 8.48
CA ALA A 126 12.94 0.64 9.04
C ALA A 126 11.40 0.57 9.08
N LEU A 127 10.80 -0.33 8.30
CA LEU A 127 9.34 -0.48 8.20
C LEU A 127 8.79 -1.41 9.29
N SER A 128 7.50 -1.28 9.60
CA SER A 128 6.79 -2.30 10.35
C SER A 128 6.80 -3.62 9.58
N LYS A 129 6.66 -4.74 10.29
CA LYS A 129 6.65 -6.08 9.70
C LYS A 129 5.58 -6.23 8.60
N GLY A 130 4.40 -5.66 8.81
CA GLY A 130 3.31 -5.69 7.84
C GLY A 130 3.64 -4.89 6.57
N GLU A 131 4.23 -3.72 6.70
CA GLU A 131 4.62 -2.89 5.56
C GLU A 131 5.84 -3.45 4.81
N ALA A 132 6.80 -4.05 5.52
CA ALA A 132 7.92 -4.77 4.91
C ALA A 132 7.43 -5.93 4.02
N SER A 133 6.46 -6.70 4.50
CA SER A 133 5.83 -7.78 3.71
C SER A 133 5.16 -7.26 2.44
N ILE A 134 4.52 -6.09 2.49
CA ILE A 134 3.94 -5.45 1.30
C ILE A 134 5.02 -5.05 0.29
N ALA A 135 6.12 -4.46 0.75
CA ALA A 135 7.22 -4.04 -0.13
C ALA A 135 7.83 -5.25 -0.86
N ILE A 136 8.01 -6.38 -0.19
CA ILE A 136 8.49 -7.63 -0.77
C ILE A 136 7.49 -8.19 -1.77
N ALA A 137 6.22 -8.28 -1.40
CA ALA A 137 5.16 -8.78 -2.29
C ALA A 137 4.98 -7.90 -3.53
N MET A 138 5.11 -6.60 -3.40
CA MET A 138 5.10 -5.66 -4.53
C MET A 138 6.25 -5.93 -5.49
N LYS A 139 7.47 -6.05 -4.99
CA LYS A 139 8.67 -6.34 -5.78
C LYS A 139 8.54 -7.65 -6.56
N ASP A 140 7.99 -8.68 -5.94
CA ASP A 140 7.80 -10.00 -6.55
C ASP A 140 6.50 -10.10 -7.37
N LYS A 141 5.75 -8.99 -7.53
CA LYS A 141 4.47 -8.96 -8.27
C LYS A 141 3.39 -9.87 -7.67
N GLU A 142 3.43 -10.08 -6.36
CA GLU A 142 2.58 -11.04 -5.64
C GLU A 142 1.57 -10.39 -4.68
N LEU A 143 1.39 -9.07 -4.75
CA LEU A 143 0.50 -8.35 -3.84
C LEU A 143 -0.94 -8.91 -3.90
N HIS A 144 -1.42 -9.30 -5.08
CA HIS A 144 -2.72 -9.92 -5.28
C HIS A 144 -2.85 -11.32 -4.65
N LYS A 145 -1.74 -12.01 -4.39
CA LYS A 145 -1.73 -13.30 -3.70
C LYS A 145 -1.87 -13.11 -2.18
N HIS A 146 -1.24 -12.07 -1.63
CA HIS A 146 -1.33 -11.71 -0.23
C HIS A 146 -2.69 -11.06 0.12
N TYR A 147 -3.22 -10.28 -0.78
CA TYR A 147 -4.50 -9.58 -0.64
C TYR A 147 -5.41 -9.94 -1.81
N LYS A 148 -6.13 -11.04 -1.68
CA LYS A 148 -7.02 -11.58 -2.74
C LYS A 148 -8.13 -10.61 -3.14
N GLY A 149 -8.46 -9.66 -2.29
CA GLY A 149 -9.38 -8.58 -2.61
C GLY A 149 -8.87 -7.58 -3.64
N LEU A 150 -7.55 -7.53 -3.87
CA LEU A 150 -6.94 -6.70 -4.90
C LEU A 150 -6.92 -7.46 -6.22
N SER A 151 -7.70 -7.01 -7.19
CA SER A 151 -7.65 -7.48 -8.57
C SER A 151 -7.35 -6.32 -9.52
N GLN A 152 -6.91 -6.62 -10.73
CA GLN A 152 -6.66 -5.58 -11.74
C GLN A 152 -7.89 -4.69 -11.96
N ALA A 153 -9.09 -5.31 -12.03
CA ALA A 153 -10.34 -4.57 -12.22
C ALA A 153 -10.63 -3.63 -11.05
N VAL A 154 -10.41 -4.08 -9.82
CA VAL A 154 -10.62 -3.26 -8.61
C VAL A 154 -9.66 -2.07 -8.58
N VAL A 155 -8.37 -2.28 -8.82
CA VAL A 155 -7.37 -1.21 -8.73
C VAL A 155 -7.51 -0.20 -9.88
N LYS A 156 -7.78 -0.66 -11.10
CA LYS A 156 -8.00 0.23 -12.24
C LYS A 156 -9.23 1.13 -12.03
N GLU A 157 -10.32 0.55 -11.58
CA GLU A 157 -11.55 1.31 -11.32
C GLU A 157 -11.41 2.26 -10.12
N ALA A 158 -10.73 1.82 -9.06
CA ALA A 158 -10.52 2.66 -7.87
C ALA A 158 -9.69 3.91 -8.18
N PHE A 159 -8.65 3.78 -8.98
CA PHE A 159 -7.73 4.87 -9.29
C PHE A 159 -7.98 5.53 -10.64
N GLY A 160 -8.98 5.09 -11.39
CA GLY A 160 -9.29 5.61 -12.72
C GLY A 160 -8.19 5.34 -13.73
N TRP A 161 -7.50 4.19 -13.62
CA TRP A 161 -6.43 3.82 -14.53
C TRP A 161 -6.94 3.09 -15.78
N ASN A 162 -6.29 3.35 -16.91
CA ASN A 162 -6.45 2.59 -18.13
C ASN A 162 -5.65 1.27 -18.10
N ASP A 163 -5.59 0.55 -19.22
CA ASP A 163 -4.86 -0.72 -19.31
C ASP A 163 -3.33 -0.57 -19.17
N GLU A 164 -2.81 0.63 -19.32
CA GLU A 164 -1.41 0.97 -19.08
C GLU A 164 -1.14 1.46 -17.65
N TYR A 165 -2.10 1.35 -16.73
CA TYR A 165 -2.02 1.86 -15.36
C TYR A 165 -1.68 3.35 -15.27
N LYS A 166 -2.22 4.12 -16.22
CA LYS A 166 -2.13 5.58 -16.27
C LYS A 166 -3.52 6.17 -16.13
N THR A 167 -3.62 7.31 -15.49
CA THR A 167 -4.84 8.12 -15.52
C THR A 167 -4.99 8.69 -16.91
N PRO A 168 -6.10 8.45 -17.62
CA PRO A 168 -6.35 9.08 -18.91
C PRO A 168 -6.25 10.60 -18.76
N GLU A 169 -5.49 11.25 -19.63
CA GLU A 169 -5.52 12.71 -19.70
C GLU A 169 -6.94 13.14 -20.07
N GLY A 170 -7.54 14.00 -19.25
CA GLY A 170 -8.82 14.60 -19.56
C GLY A 170 -8.70 15.36 -20.89
N PRO A 171 -9.80 15.61 -21.61
CA PRO A 171 -9.76 16.33 -22.87
C PRO A 171 -8.98 17.62 -22.65
N THR A 172 -7.86 17.75 -23.33
CA THR A 172 -7.08 18.98 -23.38
C THR A 172 -8.05 20.07 -23.83
N ARG A 173 -8.32 21.05 -22.98
CA ARG A 173 -9.04 22.25 -23.40
C ARG A 173 -8.23 22.80 -24.54
N GLY A 174 -8.75 22.59 -25.75
CA GLY A 174 -8.17 23.13 -26.95
C GLY A 174 -8.00 24.63 -26.74
N SER A 175 -6.77 25.09 -26.86
CA SER A 175 -6.44 26.47 -27.03
C SER A 175 -7.22 26.95 -28.25
N THR A 176 -8.32 27.64 -28.06
CA THR A 176 -8.95 28.46 -29.09
C THR A 176 -8.05 29.63 -29.30
N SER A 177 -7.06 29.45 -30.16
CA SER A 177 -6.38 30.53 -30.84
C SER A 177 -7.44 31.19 -31.72
N GLY A 178 -8.05 32.25 -31.19
CA GLY A 178 -8.90 33.13 -31.97
C GLY A 178 -8.06 33.81 -33.02
N ALA A 179 -8.16 33.34 -34.23
CA ALA A 179 -7.73 34.10 -35.37
C ALA A 179 -8.71 35.24 -35.58
N LEU A 180 -8.35 36.43 -35.13
CA LEU A 180 -8.93 37.67 -35.63
C LEU A 180 -8.44 37.87 -37.08
N SER A 181 -9.32 37.57 -38.02
CA SER A 181 -9.21 38.03 -39.38
C SER A 181 -10.13 39.24 -39.53
N GLN A 182 -9.60 40.27 -40.08
CA GLN A 182 -10.20 41.55 -40.43
C GLN A 182 -11.41 41.40 -41.35
#